data_08643beccab0e8823bd68019717217e5
#
_entry.id   08643beccab0e8823bd68019717217e5
#
_cell.length_a   1.000
_cell.length_b   1.000
_cell.length_c   1.000
_cell.angle_alpha   90.00
_cell.angle_beta   90.00
_cell.angle_gamma   90.00
#
_symmetry.space_group_name_H-M   'P 1'
#
loop_
_entity.id
_entity.type
_entity.pdbx_description
1 polymer ?
#
loop_
_entity_poly.entity_id
_entity_poly.type
_entity_poly.pdbx_seq_one_letter_code
_entity_poly.pdbx_strand_id
1 'polypeptide(L)'
;GDAAWYQESGQGMGATLTIASQKTAYALSDRATFLALSGTLELEIVLQGDERLLNIYHVIEVEPPDGISLNEAGAKAFAEFLLKEDTQSEIAKFGMEEFGQPLFFPDACPKC
;
A
#
# COMPACT_ATOMS: atom_id res chain seq x y z
N GLY A 1 -10.05 -20.13 11.91
CA GLY A 1 -11.21 -20.17 12.84
C GLY A 1 -12.50 -20.01 12.07
N ASP A 2 -13.38 -21.00 12.19
CA ASP A 2 -14.63 -21.11 11.42
C ASP A 2 -15.74 -20.22 12.00
N ALA A 3 -15.47 -18.93 12.18
CA ALA A 3 -16.52 -18.01 12.55
C ALA A 3 -17.34 -17.70 11.29
N ALA A 4 -18.64 -17.99 11.30
CA ALA A 4 -19.55 -17.80 10.16
C ALA A 4 -19.60 -16.35 9.62
N TRP A 5 -19.11 -15.38 10.39
CA TRP A 5 -19.02 -13.98 10.02
C TRP A 5 -17.70 -13.60 9.34
N TYR A 6 -16.65 -14.46 9.41
CA TYR A 6 -15.34 -14.20 8.84
C TYR A 6 -15.15 -14.94 7.52
N GLN A 7 -14.68 -14.25 6.50
CA GLN A 7 -14.37 -14.81 5.19
C GLN A 7 -12.97 -14.44 4.75
N GLU A 8 -12.22 -15.45 4.33
CA GLU A 8 -10.95 -15.26 3.62
C GLU A 8 -11.23 -15.19 2.13
N SER A 9 -10.84 -14.10 1.49
CA SER A 9 -11.06 -13.93 0.05
C SER A 9 -10.08 -14.75 -0.79
N GLY A 10 -8.87 -15.00 -0.26
CA GLY A 10 -7.78 -15.63 -1.02
C GLY A 10 -7.32 -14.81 -2.23
N GLN A 11 -7.67 -13.53 -2.29
CA GLN A 11 -7.45 -12.65 -3.43
C GLN A 11 -6.60 -11.43 -3.01
N GLY A 12 -6.11 -10.67 -4.00
CA GLY A 12 -5.49 -9.38 -3.75
C GLY A 12 -6.48 -8.33 -3.23
N MET A 13 -5.96 -7.19 -2.74
CA MET A 13 -6.77 -6.18 -2.05
C MET A 13 -7.93 -5.64 -2.89
N GLY A 14 -7.71 -5.33 -4.16
CA GLY A 14 -8.77 -4.81 -5.05
C GLY A 14 -9.95 -5.78 -5.18
N ALA A 15 -9.67 -7.06 -5.41
CA ALA A 15 -10.71 -8.10 -5.50
C ALA A 15 -11.40 -8.31 -4.13
N THR A 16 -10.66 -8.23 -3.04
CA THR A 16 -11.21 -8.31 -1.67
C THR A 16 -12.19 -7.19 -1.39
N LEU A 17 -11.86 -5.95 -1.77
CA LEU A 17 -12.77 -4.80 -1.65
C LEU A 17 -14.03 -4.97 -2.50
N THR A 18 -13.89 -5.50 -3.73
CA THR A 18 -15.05 -5.78 -4.59
C THR A 18 -15.99 -6.81 -3.96
N ILE A 19 -15.44 -7.89 -3.38
CA ILE A 19 -16.22 -8.90 -2.67
C ILE A 19 -16.91 -8.28 -1.44
N ALA A 20 -16.20 -7.45 -0.67
CA ALA A 20 -16.77 -6.78 0.51
C ALA A 20 -17.91 -5.84 0.09
N SER A 21 -17.76 -5.08 -0.99
CA SER A 21 -18.79 -4.21 -1.55
C SER A 21 -20.05 -5.02 -1.92
N GLN A 22 -19.89 -6.10 -2.69
CA GLN A 22 -21.01 -6.96 -3.10
C GLN A 22 -21.75 -7.63 -1.94
N LYS A 23 -21.05 -7.88 -0.82
CA LYS A 23 -21.61 -8.56 0.35
C LYS A 23 -22.02 -7.60 1.47
N THR A 24 -21.86 -6.31 1.27
CA THR A 24 -22.09 -5.29 2.31
C THR A 24 -21.33 -5.65 3.61
N ALA A 25 -20.04 -5.99 3.43
CA ALA A 25 -19.19 -6.48 4.49
C ALA A 25 -18.11 -5.46 4.86
N TYR A 26 -17.53 -5.61 6.05
CA TYR A 26 -16.34 -4.86 6.45
C TYR A 26 -15.07 -5.49 5.87
N ALA A 27 -14.14 -4.66 5.45
CA ALA A 27 -12.80 -5.10 5.02
C ALA A 27 -11.72 -4.18 5.59
N LEU A 28 -10.55 -4.75 5.90
CA LEU A 28 -9.34 -3.98 6.14
C LEU A 28 -8.62 -3.80 4.80
N SER A 29 -8.25 -2.57 4.46
CA SER A 29 -7.60 -2.24 3.20
C SER A 29 -6.55 -1.16 3.37
N ASP A 30 -5.59 -1.13 2.45
CA ASP A 30 -4.79 0.08 2.24
C ASP A 30 -5.65 1.16 1.58
N ARG A 31 -5.35 2.41 1.92
CA ARG A 31 -6.12 3.57 1.48
C ARG A 31 -5.98 3.81 -0.04
N ALA A 32 -4.79 3.56 -0.59
CA ALA A 32 -4.52 3.80 -2.01
C ALA A 32 -5.41 2.91 -2.90
N THR A 33 -5.50 1.62 -2.60
CA THR A 33 -6.37 0.69 -3.35
C THR A 33 -7.84 1.07 -3.22
N PHE A 34 -8.30 1.47 -2.02
CA PHE A 34 -9.68 1.94 -1.85
C PHE A 34 -9.98 3.17 -2.70
N LEU A 35 -9.11 4.20 -2.67
CA LEU A 35 -9.30 5.43 -3.44
C LEU A 35 -9.32 5.17 -4.95
N ALA A 36 -8.38 4.34 -5.43
CA ALA A 36 -8.31 3.97 -6.84
C ALA A 36 -9.58 3.25 -7.36
N LEU A 37 -10.30 2.56 -6.48
CA LEU A 37 -11.51 1.80 -6.83
C LEU A 37 -12.81 2.46 -6.34
N SER A 38 -12.74 3.58 -5.62
CA SER A 38 -13.88 4.21 -4.95
C SER A 38 -15.06 4.50 -5.87
N GLY A 39 -14.83 4.82 -7.13
CA GLY A 39 -15.88 5.05 -8.13
C GLY A 39 -16.69 3.79 -8.51
N THR A 40 -16.22 2.60 -8.13
CA THR A 40 -16.86 1.31 -8.47
C THR A 40 -17.31 0.50 -7.25
N LEU A 41 -17.00 0.99 -6.05
CA LEU A 41 -17.31 0.32 -4.79
C LEU A 41 -18.45 1.03 -4.07
N GLU A 42 -19.37 0.27 -3.50
CA GLU A 42 -20.40 0.75 -2.57
C GLU A 42 -19.91 0.61 -1.11
N LEU A 43 -18.72 1.16 -0.85
CA LEU A 43 -18.05 1.13 0.46
C LEU A 43 -17.66 2.55 0.88
N GLU A 44 -17.60 2.76 2.18
CA GLU A 44 -17.08 3.99 2.78
C GLU A 44 -16.01 3.68 3.84
N ILE A 45 -15.14 4.65 4.10
CA ILE A 45 -14.13 4.52 5.16
C ILE A 45 -14.79 4.78 6.50
N VAL A 46 -14.94 3.76 7.32
CA VAL A 46 -15.53 3.86 8.68
C VAL A 46 -14.49 4.18 9.75
N LEU A 47 -13.23 3.79 9.54
CA LEU A 47 -12.12 4.05 10.48
C LEU A 47 -10.81 4.22 9.71
N GLN A 48 -10.06 5.27 10.04
CA GLN A 48 -8.70 5.52 9.53
C GLN A 48 -7.89 6.33 10.54
N GLY A 49 -6.57 6.39 10.37
CA GLY A 49 -5.68 7.24 11.14
C GLY A 49 -5.27 6.70 12.52
N ASP A 50 -5.66 5.49 12.89
CA ASP A 50 -5.18 4.81 14.09
C ASP A 50 -3.73 4.32 13.88
N GLU A 51 -2.87 4.50 14.89
CA GLU A 51 -1.47 4.06 14.81
C GLU A 51 -1.33 2.56 14.52
N ARG A 52 -2.28 1.74 14.96
CA ARG A 52 -2.33 0.30 14.69
C ARG A 52 -2.63 -0.05 13.24
N LEU A 53 -3.09 0.91 12.44
CA LEU A 53 -3.38 0.77 11.02
C LEU A 53 -2.23 1.26 10.13
N LEU A 54 -1.10 1.66 10.71
CA LEU A 54 0.07 2.06 9.93
C LEU A 54 0.58 0.89 9.08
N ASN A 55 0.68 1.12 7.79
CA ASN A 55 1.22 0.17 6.81
C ASN A 55 2.50 0.75 6.20
N ILE A 56 3.62 0.58 6.90
CA ILE A 56 4.91 1.11 6.49
C ILE A 56 5.53 0.17 5.46
N TYR A 57 5.82 0.70 4.28
CA TYR A 57 6.53 -0.01 3.23
C TYR A 57 8.03 0.03 3.48
N HIS A 58 8.69 -1.09 3.22
CA HIS A 58 10.13 -1.23 3.39
C HIS A 58 10.76 -1.63 2.06
N VAL A 59 11.89 -1.01 1.72
CA VAL A 59 12.78 -1.53 0.68
C VAL A 59 13.89 -2.34 1.36
N ILE A 60 14.07 -3.59 0.95
CA ILE A 60 14.99 -4.54 1.57
C ILE A 60 15.96 -5.04 0.50
N GLU A 61 17.25 -4.79 0.70
CA GLU A 61 18.31 -5.40 -0.11
C GLU A 61 18.49 -6.85 0.35
N VAL A 62 18.40 -7.77 -0.59
CA VAL A 62 18.49 -9.21 -0.29
C VAL A 62 19.92 -9.68 -0.50
N GLU A 63 20.52 -10.35 0.49
CA GLU A 63 21.78 -11.08 0.33
C GLU A 63 21.54 -12.34 -0.51
N PRO A 64 22.38 -12.58 -1.55
CA PRO A 64 22.22 -13.77 -2.36
C PRO A 64 22.56 -15.04 -1.55
N PRO A 65 21.78 -16.10 -1.67
CA PRO A 65 22.19 -17.41 -1.19
C PRO A 65 23.45 -17.89 -1.90
N ASP A 66 24.22 -18.78 -1.27
CA ASP A 66 25.44 -19.34 -1.83
C ASP A 66 25.20 -19.89 -3.26
N GLY A 67 26.06 -19.49 -4.20
CA GLY A 67 26.02 -19.92 -5.60
C GLY A 67 25.01 -19.19 -6.48
N ILE A 68 24.29 -18.18 -5.97
CA ILE A 68 23.37 -17.34 -6.75
C ILE A 68 24.00 -15.95 -6.93
N SER A 69 24.08 -15.48 -8.17
CA SER A 69 24.52 -14.11 -8.48
C SER A 69 23.29 -13.21 -8.61
N LEU A 70 23.27 -12.14 -7.84
CA LEU A 70 22.26 -11.08 -7.91
C LEU A 70 22.88 -9.76 -8.42
N ASN A 71 22.05 -8.88 -8.95
CA ASN A 71 22.44 -7.52 -9.28
C ASN A 71 22.43 -6.63 -8.04
N GLU A 72 23.37 -6.84 -7.13
CA GLU A 72 23.47 -6.10 -5.87
C GLU A 72 23.62 -4.58 -6.09
N ALA A 73 24.40 -4.18 -7.09
CA ALA A 73 24.57 -2.77 -7.43
C ALA A 73 23.25 -2.12 -7.89
N GLY A 74 22.44 -2.84 -8.65
CA GLY A 74 21.11 -2.39 -9.07
C GLY A 74 20.13 -2.32 -7.90
N ALA A 75 20.14 -3.32 -7.01
CA ALA A 75 19.29 -3.34 -5.81
C ALA A 75 19.60 -2.15 -4.89
N LYS A 76 20.88 -1.90 -4.62
CA LYS A 76 21.34 -0.75 -3.85
C LYS A 76 20.94 0.58 -4.49
N ALA A 77 21.19 0.74 -5.79
CA ALA A 77 20.83 1.97 -6.51
C ALA A 77 19.32 2.23 -6.48
N PHE A 78 18.50 1.19 -6.55
CA PHE A 78 17.06 1.31 -6.44
C PHE A 78 16.60 1.68 -5.03
N ALA A 79 17.17 1.06 -4.00
CA ALA A 79 16.90 1.43 -2.62
C ALA A 79 17.28 2.89 -2.33
N GLU A 80 18.48 3.31 -2.74
CA GLU A 80 18.93 4.70 -2.62
C GLU A 80 18.04 5.69 -3.39
N PHE A 81 17.55 5.30 -4.58
CA PHE A 81 16.61 6.12 -5.35
C PHE A 81 15.31 6.35 -4.60
N LEU A 82 14.73 5.31 -4.00
CA LEU A 82 13.48 5.44 -3.23
C LEU A 82 13.63 6.34 -2.00
N LEU A 83 14.82 6.39 -1.40
CA LEU A 83 15.10 7.20 -0.21
C LEU A 83 15.50 8.66 -0.52
N LYS A 84 15.70 9.03 -1.79
CA LYS A 84 16.04 10.40 -2.16
C LYS A 84 14.91 11.38 -1.84
N GLU A 85 15.27 12.58 -1.44
CA GLU A 85 14.33 13.66 -1.12
C GLU A 85 13.39 13.96 -2.30
N ASP A 86 13.93 14.05 -3.52
CA ASP A 86 13.12 14.29 -4.72
C ASP A 86 12.09 13.17 -4.94
N THR A 87 12.49 11.90 -4.78
CA THR A 87 11.58 10.76 -4.92
C THR A 87 10.51 10.76 -3.83
N GLN A 88 10.88 11.06 -2.60
CA GLN A 88 9.93 11.18 -1.48
C GLN A 88 8.95 12.35 -1.71
N SER A 89 9.40 13.46 -2.28
CA SER A 89 8.52 14.57 -2.67
C SER A 89 7.53 14.18 -3.77
N GLU A 90 7.93 13.37 -4.74
CA GLU A 90 7.02 12.83 -5.76
C GLU A 90 6.01 11.84 -5.15
N ILE A 91 6.44 10.99 -4.22
CA ILE A 91 5.53 10.10 -3.47
C ILE A 91 4.47 10.90 -2.70
N ALA A 92 4.86 12.03 -2.06
CA ALA A 92 3.94 12.89 -1.34
C ALA A 92 2.85 13.54 -2.22
N LYS A 93 3.12 13.71 -3.51
CA LYS A 93 2.19 14.32 -4.47
C LYS A 93 1.39 13.28 -5.25
N PHE A 94 1.82 12.02 -5.25
CA PHE A 94 1.21 10.99 -6.07
C PHE A 94 -0.27 10.79 -5.72
N GLY A 95 -1.13 10.93 -6.73
CA GLY A 95 -2.58 10.83 -6.60
C GLY A 95 -3.31 12.15 -6.31
N MET A 96 -2.60 13.26 -6.01
CA MET A 96 -3.23 14.54 -5.69
C MET A 96 -4.11 15.07 -6.81
N GLU A 97 -3.69 14.97 -8.06
CA GLU A 97 -4.46 15.47 -9.20
C GLU A 97 -5.73 14.65 -9.44
N GLU A 98 -5.65 13.34 -9.28
CA GLU A 98 -6.75 12.43 -9.59
C GLU A 98 -7.74 12.26 -8.44
N PHE A 99 -7.25 12.19 -7.20
CA PHE A 99 -8.05 11.88 -6.01
C PHE A 99 -8.21 13.06 -5.04
N GLY A 100 -7.59 14.20 -5.33
CA GLY A 100 -7.61 15.38 -4.44
C GLY A 100 -6.82 15.18 -3.13
N GLN A 101 -6.08 14.08 -2.99
CA GLN A 101 -5.31 13.70 -1.82
C GLN A 101 -4.21 12.72 -2.21
N PRO A 102 -3.07 12.68 -1.46
CA PRO A 102 -1.99 11.75 -1.78
C PRO A 102 -2.42 10.31 -1.48
N LEU A 103 -1.95 9.37 -2.32
CA LEU A 103 -2.17 7.95 -2.08
C LEU A 103 -1.17 7.36 -1.06
N PHE A 104 0.02 7.95 -0.99
CA PHE A 104 1.10 7.52 -0.10
C PHE A 104 1.67 8.72 0.67
N PHE A 105 2.33 8.43 1.78
CA PHE A 105 2.99 9.44 2.60
C PHE A 105 4.49 9.11 2.67
N PRO A 106 5.38 10.10 2.47
CA PRO A 106 6.80 9.88 2.61
C PRO A 106 7.16 9.60 4.08
N ASP A 107 7.91 8.52 4.33
CA ASP A 107 8.34 8.15 5.68
C ASP A 107 9.85 8.32 5.85
N ALA A 108 10.63 8.16 4.77
CA ALA A 108 12.07 8.38 4.78
C ALA A 108 12.46 9.86 4.78
N CYS A 109 11.55 10.76 4.45
CA CYS A 109 11.76 12.21 4.47
C CYS A 109 10.57 12.90 5.16
N PRO A 110 10.56 12.98 6.52
CA PRO A 110 9.44 13.57 7.27
C PRO A 110 9.15 15.05 6.95
N LYS A 111 10.03 15.72 6.18
CA LYS A 111 9.89 17.12 5.80
C LYS A 111 9.50 17.31 4.32
N CYS A 112 9.43 16.21 3.57
CA CYS A 112 8.92 16.25 2.20
C CYS A 112 7.40 16.29 2.20
#